data_32a24ec8d1c77e044129b98c79a828de
#
_entry.id   32a24ec8d1c77e044129b98c79a828de
#
_cell.length_a   1.000
_cell.length_b   1.000
_cell.length_c   1.000
_cell.angle_alpha   90.00
_cell.angle_beta   90.00
_cell.angle_gamma   90.00
#
_symmetry.space_group_name_H-M   'P 1'
#
loop_
_entity.id
_entity.type
_entity.pdbx_description
1 polymer ?
#
loop_
_entity_poly.entity_id
_entity_poly.type
_entity_poly.pdbx_seq_one_letter_code
_entity_poly.pdbx_strand_id
1 'polypeptide(L)'
;DNQTEIILKHGGTIDKYMGDCIMAFWGAPLPDENHIENATKAAIDMRIALEELNETLREEGLDEINTGAGINSGPCVVGNFGSTTRFDYSVLGDAVNLAARLESSCKNYDADLIISEHSLVDGYEYEFLDEVTVKGKSEPVKIYTIRK
;
A
#
# COMPACT_ATOMS: atom_id res chain seq x y z
N ASP A 1 5.46 -9.01 13.67
CA ASP A 1 6.09 -8.39 12.53
C ASP A 1 5.99 -6.87 12.62
N ASN A 2 7.10 -6.20 12.38
CA ASN A 2 7.22 -4.76 12.51
C ASN A 2 6.28 -4.01 11.56
N GLN A 3 6.16 -4.48 10.33
CA GLN A 3 5.30 -3.82 9.33
C GLN A 3 3.83 -3.94 9.69
N THR A 4 3.42 -5.09 10.21
CA THR A 4 2.04 -5.30 10.67
C THR A 4 1.70 -4.33 11.80
N GLU A 5 2.61 -4.14 12.75
CA GLU A 5 2.41 -3.21 13.85
C GLU A 5 2.26 -1.77 13.35
N ILE A 6 3.03 -1.37 12.35
CA ILE A 6 2.93 -0.03 11.77
C ILE A 6 1.57 0.19 11.13
N ILE A 7 1.09 -0.79 10.35
CA ILE A 7 -0.23 -0.70 9.72
C ILE A 7 -1.33 -0.55 10.78
N LEU A 8 -1.29 -1.38 11.80
CA LEU A 8 -2.29 -1.34 12.87
C LEU A 8 -2.23 -0.03 13.65
N LYS A 9 -1.03 0.48 13.90
CA LYS A 9 -0.84 1.75 14.60
C LYS A 9 -1.52 2.91 13.89
N HIS A 10 -1.53 2.88 12.56
CA HIS A 10 -2.15 3.94 11.76
C HIS A 10 -3.61 3.66 11.40
N GLY A 11 -4.22 2.69 12.06
CA GLY A 11 -5.65 2.41 11.90
C GLY A 11 -6.01 1.51 10.73
N GLY A 12 -5.01 0.85 10.15
CA GLY A 12 -5.24 -0.08 9.04
C GLY A 12 -5.75 -1.43 9.49
N THR A 13 -6.39 -2.13 8.57
CA THR A 13 -6.86 -3.49 8.77
C THR A 13 -6.07 -4.40 7.83
N ILE A 14 -5.50 -5.47 8.38
CA ILE A 14 -4.75 -6.44 7.57
C ILE A 14 -5.75 -7.37 6.90
N ASP A 15 -5.71 -7.43 5.56
CA ASP A 15 -6.54 -8.35 4.79
C ASP A 15 -5.88 -9.73 4.75
N LYS A 16 -4.70 -9.80 4.16
CA LYS A 16 -4.02 -11.08 4.00
C LYS A 16 -2.54 -10.88 3.71
N TYR A 17 -1.80 -11.96 3.88
CA TYR A 17 -0.40 -12.04 3.50
C TYR A 17 -0.31 -12.88 2.22
N MET A 18 0.41 -12.37 1.21
CA MET A 18 0.63 -13.07 -0.05
C MET A 18 2.14 -13.17 -0.27
N GLY A 19 2.73 -14.30 0.11
CA GLY A 19 4.17 -14.43 0.11
C GLY A 19 4.79 -13.40 1.03
N ASP A 20 5.59 -12.49 0.47
CA ASP A 20 6.24 -11.42 1.22
C ASP A 20 5.42 -10.14 1.25
N CYS A 21 4.24 -10.13 0.62
CA CYS A 21 3.40 -8.96 0.54
C CYS A 21 2.32 -8.94 1.62
N ILE A 22 1.96 -7.74 2.05
CA ILE A 22 0.86 -7.53 2.99
C ILE A 22 -0.19 -6.69 2.27
N MET A 23 -1.43 -7.16 2.26
CA MET A 23 -2.56 -6.37 1.78
C MET A 23 -3.31 -5.83 2.98
N ALA A 24 -3.50 -4.52 3.00
CA ALA A 24 -4.20 -3.86 4.10
C ALA A 24 -5.12 -2.78 3.54
N PHE A 25 -6.11 -2.38 4.33
CA PHE A 25 -7.04 -1.34 3.92
C PHE A 25 -7.43 -0.45 5.10
N TRP A 26 -7.93 0.73 4.78
CA TRP A 26 -8.37 1.74 5.75
C TRP A 26 -9.81 2.14 5.44
N GLY A 27 -10.51 2.59 6.46
CA GLY A 27 -11.90 3.04 6.31
C GLY A 27 -12.95 1.98 6.58
N ALA A 28 -12.53 0.78 6.92
CA ALA A 28 -13.42 -0.33 7.28
C ALA A 28 -12.68 -1.28 8.23
N PRO A 29 -13.36 -1.99 9.09
CA PRO A 29 -14.80 -1.94 9.37
C PRO A 29 -15.25 -0.64 10.00
N LEU A 30 -14.34 0.11 10.61
CA LEU A 30 -14.66 1.42 11.19
C LEU A 30 -14.39 2.53 10.18
N PRO A 31 -15.34 3.45 9.97
CA PRO A 31 -15.09 4.59 9.08
C PRO A 31 -13.89 5.42 9.54
N ASP A 32 -13.10 5.91 8.61
CA ASP A 32 -11.94 6.74 8.88
C ASP A 32 -11.90 7.87 7.84
N GLU A 33 -12.19 9.09 8.27
CA GLU A 33 -12.20 10.25 7.38
C GLU A 33 -10.81 10.56 6.83
N ASN A 34 -9.77 10.14 7.55
CA ASN A 34 -8.38 10.37 7.18
C ASN A 34 -7.73 9.11 6.63
N HIS A 35 -8.52 8.21 6.04
CA HIS A 35 -8.02 6.90 5.61
C HIS A 35 -6.85 7.00 4.62
N ILE A 36 -6.91 7.95 3.68
CA ILE A 36 -5.84 8.13 2.70
C ILE A 36 -4.57 8.62 3.38
N GLU A 37 -4.68 9.63 4.23
CA GLU A 37 -3.54 10.17 4.96
C GLU A 37 -2.92 9.11 5.86
N ASN A 38 -3.74 8.35 6.57
CA ASN A 38 -3.25 7.31 7.47
C ASN A 38 -2.54 6.18 6.71
N ALA A 39 -3.04 5.81 5.55
CA ALA A 39 -2.37 4.82 4.69
C ALA A 39 -1.01 5.34 4.22
N THR A 40 -0.94 6.62 3.84
CA THR A 40 0.31 7.23 3.39
C THR A 40 1.33 7.29 4.53
N LYS A 41 0.90 7.67 5.73
CA LYS A 41 1.78 7.67 6.90
C LYS A 41 2.32 6.29 7.22
N ALA A 42 1.47 5.28 7.13
CA ALA A 42 1.89 3.90 7.35
C ALA A 42 2.96 3.49 6.35
N ALA A 43 2.77 3.79 5.07
CA ALA A 43 3.73 3.45 4.02
C ALA A 43 5.08 4.13 4.25
N ILE A 44 5.08 5.40 4.64
CA ILE A 44 6.31 6.14 4.92
C ILE A 44 7.02 5.56 6.14
N ASP A 45 6.30 5.25 7.21
CA ASP A 45 6.91 4.63 8.38
C ASP A 45 7.49 3.26 8.08
N MET A 46 6.82 2.49 7.21
CA MET A 46 7.34 1.20 6.76
C MET A 46 8.63 1.36 5.97
N ARG A 47 8.73 2.40 5.14
CA ARG A 47 9.95 2.73 4.39
C ARG A 47 11.09 3.03 5.36
N ILE A 48 10.83 3.84 6.38
CA ILE A 48 11.84 4.22 7.38
C ILE A 48 12.32 2.98 8.14
N ALA A 49 11.38 2.14 8.57
CA ALA A 49 11.73 0.91 9.29
C ALA A 49 12.56 -0.04 8.42
N LEU A 50 12.27 -0.11 7.13
CA LEU A 50 13.03 -0.94 6.20
C LEU A 50 14.45 -0.40 6.01
N GLU A 51 14.62 0.92 5.95
CA GLU A 51 15.96 1.53 5.86
C GLU A 51 16.81 1.19 7.08
N GLU A 52 16.22 1.26 8.27
CA GLU A 52 16.92 0.90 9.50
C GLU A 52 17.32 -0.57 9.51
N LEU A 53 16.42 -1.44 9.05
CA LEU A 53 16.74 -2.86 8.93
C LEU A 53 17.86 -3.10 7.93
N ASN A 54 17.84 -2.40 6.80
CA ASN A 54 18.87 -2.56 5.77
C ASN A 54 20.24 -2.08 6.26
N GLU A 55 20.30 -1.05 7.08
CA GLU A 55 21.57 -0.63 7.71
C GLU A 55 22.15 -1.77 8.55
N THR A 56 21.31 -2.40 9.36
CA THR A 56 21.74 -3.53 10.19
C THR A 56 22.21 -4.71 9.32
N LEU A 57 21.47 -5.01 8.26
CA LEU A 57 21.83 -6.09 7.34
C LEU A 57 23.19 -5.82 6.67
N ARG A 58 23.44 -4.59 6.25
CA ARG A 58 24.73 -4.24 5.65
C ARG A 58 25.88 -4.39 6.65
N GLU A 59 25.68 -3.98 7.90
CA GLU A 59 26.68 -4.13 8.96
C GLU A 59 27.02 -5.59 9.22
N GLU A 60 26.06 -6.47 9.06
CA GLU A 60 26.26 -7.91 9.24
C GLU A 60 26.72 -8.63 7.97
N GLY A 61 26.91 -7.90 6.87
CA GLY A 61 27.34 -8.46 5.60
C GLY A 61 26.25 -9.21 4.86
N LEU A 62 24.99 -8.96 5.18
CA LEU A 62 23.84 -9.57 4.53
C LEU A 62 23.25 -8.66 3.45
N ASP A 63 22.50 -9.26 2.53
CA ASP A 63 21.88 -8.53 1.45
C ASP A 63 20.73 -7.67 1.96
N GLU A 64 20.57 -6.50 1.34
CA GLU A 64 19.45 -5.62 1.65
C GLU A 64 18.14 -6.20 1.14
N ILE A 65 17.05 -5.84 1.81
CA ILE A 65 15.70 -6.21 1.41
C ILE A 65 15.08 -5.00 0.70
N ASN A 66 14.57 -5.22 -0.51
CA ASN A 66 13.88 -4.19 -1.27
C ASN A 66 12.41 -4.56 -1.41
N THR A 67 11.54 -3.67 -0.97
CA THR A 67 10.10 -3.85 -1.11
C THR A 67 9.49 -2.60 -1.71
N GLY A 68 8.28 -2.75 -2.22
CA GLY A 68 7.52 -1.63 -2.75
C GLY A 68 6.15 -1.57 -2.11
N ALA A 69 5.53 -0.39 -2.16
CA ALA A 69 4.17 -0.18 -1.68
C ALA A 69 3.35 0.51 -2.75
N GLY A 70 2.09 0.11 -2.88
CA GLY A 70 1.15 0.74 -3.78
C GLY A 70 -0.08 1.19 -2.99
N ILE A 71 -0.51 2.42 -3.21
CA ILE A 71 -1.67 2.99 -2.53
C ILE A 71 -2.69 3.43 -3.58
N ASN A 72 -3.92 2.98 -3.40
CA ASN A 72 -5.04 3.42 -4.22
C ASN A 72 -6.30 3.51 -3.37
N SER A 73 -7.21 4.39 -3.77
CA SER A 73 -8.49 4.61 -3.10
C SER A 73 -9.61 4.49 -4.12
N GLY A 74 -10.72 3.96 -3.68
CA GLY A 74 -11.89 3.83 -4.55
C GLY A 74 -12.94 2.94 -3.90
N PRO A 75 -14.09 2.81 -4.56
CA PRO A 75 -15.13 1.92 -4.05
C PRO A 75 -14.63 0.48 -4.00
N CYS A 76 -14.84 -0.15 -2.86
CA CYS A 76 -14.44 -1.53 -2.63
C CYS A 76 -15.57 -2.27 -1.92
N VAL A 77 -15.64 -3.57 -2.15
CA VAL A 77 -16.56 -4.43 -1.40
C VAL A 77 -15.78 -4.99 -0.22
N VAL A 78 -16.25 -4.70 0.98
CA VAL A 78 -15.59 -5.14 2.22
C VAL A 78 -16.56 -6.03 2.98
N GLY A 79 -16.09 -7.18 3.42
CA GLY A 79 -16.93 -8.09 4.17
C GLY A 79 -16.23 -9.40 4.44
N ASN A 80 -17.00 -10.35 4.97
CA ASN A 80 -16.50 -11.68 5.27
C ASN A 80 -16.79 -12.60 4.08
N PHE A 81 -15.74 -13.05 3.40
CA PHE A 81 -15.84 -13.93 2.24
C PHE A 81 -15.35 -15.35 2.54
N GLY A 82 -15.04 -15.63 3.80
CA GLY A 82 -14.60 -16.96 4.20
C GLY A 82 -15.73 -17.93 4.40
N SER A 83 -15.39 -19.16 4.82
CA SER A 83 -16.40 -20.18 5.13
C SER A 83 -17.12 -19.83 6.43
N THR A 84 -18.21 -20.56 6.72
CA THR A 84 -18.98 -20.34 7.94
C THR A 84 -18.16 -20.62 9.22
N THR A 85 -17.08 -21.37 9.09
CA THR A 85 -16.21 -21.71 10.21
C THR A 85 -15.01 -20.78 10.35
N ARG A 86 -14.85 -19.85 9.38
CA ARG A 86 -13.71 -18.93 9.37
C ARG A 86 -14.20 -17.54 8.98
N PHE A 87 -13.89 -16.55 9.78
CA PHE A 87 -14.31 -15.17 9.58
C PHE A 87 -13.11 -14.31 9.22
N ASP A 88 -12.93 -14.07 7.93
CA ASP A 88 -11.88 -13.20 7.41
C ASP A 88 -12.51 -11.95 6.82
N TYR A 89 -12.27 -10.81 7.47
CA TYR A 89 -12.75 -9.53 6.98
C TYR A 89 -11.82 -9.07 5.86
N SER A 90 -12.33 -9.05 4.64
CA SER A 90 -11.53 -8.86 3.44
C SER A 90 -12.09 -7.76 2.54
N VAL A 91 -11.32 -7.36 1.54
CA VAL A 91 -11.69 -6.31 0.60
C VAL A 91 -11.50 -6.80 -0.83
N LEU A 92 -12.49 -6.50 -1.71
CA LEU A 92 -12.44 -6.85 -3.13
C LEU A 92 -12.84 -5.63 -3.97
N GLY A 93 -12.35 -5.56 -5.18
CA GLY A 93 -12.72 -4.53 -6.15
C GLY A 93 -11.58 -4.11 -7.06
N ASP A 94 -11.93 -3.33 -8.08
CA ASP A 94 -10.95 -2.82 -9.04
C ASP A 94 -9.90 -1.93 -8.37
N ALA A 95 -10.30 -1.18 -7.34
CA ALA A 95 -9.37 -0.32 -6.61
C ALA A 95 -8.28 -1.15 -5.92
N VAL A 96 -8.63 -2.33 -5.42
CA VAL A 96 -7.67 -3.24 -4.78
C VAL A 96 -6.70 -3.80 -5.82
N ASN A 97 -7.21 -4.18 -6.97
CA ASN A 97 -6.38 -4.71 -8.05
C ASN A 97 -5.39 -3.66 -8.56
N LEU A 98 -5.81 -2.41 -8.64
CA LEU A 98 -4.91 -1.34 -9.03
C LEU A 98 -3.82 -1.14 -7.99
N ALA A 99 -4.16 -1.14 -6.70
CA ALA A 99 -3.16 -1.00 -5.65
C ALA A 99 -2.09 -2.09 -5.74
N ALA A 100 -2.50 -3.34 -5.98
CA ALA A 100 -1.56 -4.45 -6.15
C ALA A 100 -0.66 -4.24 -7.37
N ARG A 101 -1.22 -3.73 -8.46
CA ARG A 101 -0.45 -3.43 -9.67
C ARG A 101 0.57 -2.31 -9.42
N LEU A 102 0.20 -1.29 -8.65
CA LEU A 102 1.12 -0.21 -8.31
C LEU A 102 2.29 -0.72 -7.49
N GLU A 103 2.04 -1.61 -6.53
CA GLU A 103 3.11 -2.21 -5.75
C GLU A 103 4.08 -2.99 -6.65
N SER A 104 3.57 -3.84 -7.52
CA SER A 104 4.42 -4.64 -8.41
C SER A 104 5.13 -3.79 -9.45
N SER A 105 4.66 -2.58 -9.73
CA SER A 105 5.27 -1.66 -10.70
C SER A 105 6.42 -0.83 -10.11
N CYS A 106 6.63 -0.86 -8.81
CA CYS A 106 7.66 -0.03 -8.16
C CYS A 106 9.04 -0.21 -8.79
N LYS A 107 9.41 -1.42 -9.12
CA LYS A 107 10.70 -1.71 -9.75
C LYS A 107 10.84 -1.07 -11.13
N ASN A 108 9.74 -0.85 -11.85
CA ASN A 108 9.75 -0.30 -13.20
C ASN A 108 10.00 1.21 -13.21
N TYR A 109 9.75 1.88 -12.11
CA TYR A 109 9.89 3.33 -11.98
C TYR A 109 10.98 3.74 -11.00
N ASP A 110 11.77 2.79 -10.53
CA ASP A 110 12.80 3.04 -9.53
C ASP A 110 12.23 3.78 -8.32
N ALA A 111 11.09 3.30 -7.85
CA ALA A 111 10.36 3.88 -6.72
C ALA A 111 10.01 2.78 -5.73
N ASP A 112 9.95 3.13 -4.46
CA ASP A 112 9.55 2.19 -3.41
C ASP A 112 8.13 2.45 -2.90
N LEU A 113 7.48 3.47 -3.44
CA LEU A 113 6.11 3.83 -3.08
C LEU A 113 5.45 4.47 -4.29
N ILE A 114 4.34 3.91 -4.73
CA ILE A 114 3.55 4.47 -5.83
C ILE A 114 2.13 4.72 -5.35
N ILE A 115 1.63 5.93 -5.61
CA ILE A 115 0.33 6.39 -5.15
C ILE A 115 -0.48 6.84 -6.36
N SER A 116 -1.73 6.37 -6.47
CA SER A 116 -2.60 6.80 -7.55
C SER A 116 -3.11 8.24 -7.32
N GLU A 117 -3.56 8.87 -8.39
CA GLU A 117 -4.15 10.21 -8.29
C GLU A 117 -5.38 10.28 -7.37
N HIS A 118 -6.01 9.13 -7.09
CA HIS A 118 -7.16 9.06 -6.19
C HIS A 118 -6.79 9.09 -4.72
N SER A 119 -5.50 9.04 -4.41
CA SER A 119 -5.02 8.92 -3.03
C SER A 119 -4.05 10.04 -2.64
N LEU A 120 -4.15 11.19 -3.28
CA LEU A 120 -3.30 12.33 -2.96
C LEU A 120 -3.92 13.13 -1.80
N VAL A 121 -3.09 13.55 -0.87
CA VAL A 121 -3.50 14.40 0.26
C VAL A 121 -2.52 15.54 0.42
N ASP A 122 -2.97 16.60 1.08
CA ASP A 122 -2.11 17.76 1.33
C ASP A 122 -0.98 17.42 2.30
N GLY A 123 0.13 18.10 2.17
CA GLY A 123 1.26 17.98 3.10
C GLY A 123 2.42 17.13 2.58
N TYR A 124 2.30 16.59 1.38
CA TYR A 124 3.36 15.79 0.77
C TYR A 124 3.74 16.34 -0.59
N GLU A 125 5.00 16.18 -0.96
CA GLU A 125 5.49 16.53 -2.28
C GLU A 125 5.44 15.28 -3.16
N TYR A 126 4.55 15.30 -4.15
CA TYR A 126 4.39 14.18 -5.06
C TYR A 126 5.15 14.41 -6.35
N GLU A 127 5.86 13.38 -6.80
CA GLU A 127 6.52 13.41 -8.09
C GLU A 127 5.72 12.56 -9.07
N PHE A 128 5.31 13.15 -10.19
CA PHE A 128 4.57 12.43 -11.23
C PHE A 128 5.48 11.37 -11.87
N LEU A 129 4.95 10.16 -12.02
CA LEU A 129 5.68 9.06 -12.64
C LEU A 129 5.17 8.74 -14.04
N ASP A 130 3.86 8.50 -14.19
CA ASP A 130 3.30 8.01 -15.44
C ASP A 130 1.78 8.03 -15.39
N GLU A 131 1.17 7.71 -16.52
CA GLU A 131 -0.25 7.40 -16.61
C GLU A 131 -0.37 5.93 -17.00
N VAL A 132 -1.21 5.21 -16.28
CA VAL A 132 -1.43 3.78 -16.56
C VAL A 132 -2.88 3.54 -16.93
N THR A 133 -3.10 2.63 -17.86
CA THR A 133 -4.45 2.23 -18.26
C THR A 133 -4.83 0.98 -17.49
N VAL A 134 -5.97 1.03 -16.81
CA VAL A 134 -6.48 -0.09 -16.04
C VAL A 134 -7.40 -0.90 -16.93
N LYS A 135 -7.24 -2.23 -16.92
CA LYS A 135 -8.06 -3.14 -17.71
C LYS A 135 -9.55 -2.92 -17.39
N GLY A 136 -10.35 -2.70 -18.42
CA GLY A 136 -11.78 -2.47 -18.27
C GLY A 136 -12.17 -1.04 -17.96
N LYS A 137 -11.20 -0.14 -17.82
CA LYS A 137 -11.43 1.29 -17.60
C LYS A 137 -11.05 2.07 -18.85
N SER A 138 -11.83 3.07 -19.20
CA SER A 138 -11.59 3.88 -20.39
C SER A 138 -10.61 5.04 -20.14
N GLU A 139 -10.44 5.45 -18.90
CA GLU A 139 -9.59 6.59 -18.56
C GLU A 139 -8.30 6.12 -17.89
N PRO A 140 -7.16 6.70 -18.29
CA PRO A 140 -5.90 6.40 -17.62
C PRO A 140 -5.87 6.99 -16.22
N VAL A 141 -5.05 6.41 -15.37
CA VAL A 141 -4.84 6.86 -14.00
C VAL A 141 -3.42 7.39 -13.89
N LYS A 142 -3.27 8.59 -13.35
CA LYS A 142 -1.95 9.15 -13.08
C LYS A 142 -1.40 8.56 -11.79
N ILE A 143 -0.11 8.28 -11.80
CA ILE A 143 0.57 7.70 -10.65
C ILE A 143 1.76 8.56 -10.23
N TYR A 144 2.02 8.57 -8.94
CA TYR A 144 2.99 9.44 -8.30
C TYR A 144 3.83 8.68 -7.28
N THR A 145 4.94 9.27 -6.91
CA THR A 145 5.74 8.77 -5.78
C THR A 145 6.05 9.94 -4.84
N ILE A 146 6.47 9.59 -3.64
CA ILE A 146 7.05 10.53 -2.68
C ILE A 146 8.50 10.10 -2.50
N ARG A 147 9.45 10.93 -2.91
CA ARG A 147 10.88 10.63 -2.78
C ARG A 147 11.33 10.82 -1.34
N LYS A 148 12.40 10.16 -1.02
CA LYS A 148 13.01 10.27 0.31
C LYS A 148 13.65 11.62 0.51
#